data_211d4e3e57cd41721e5ee5dcd79968ab
#
_entry.id   211d4e3e57cd41721e5ee5dcd79968ab
#
_cell.length_a   1.000
_cell.length_b   1.000
_cell.length_c   1.000
_cell.angle_alpha   90.00
_cell.angle_beta   90.00
_cell.angle_gamma   90.00
#
_symmetry.space_group_name_H-M   'P 1'
#
loop_
_entity.id
_entity.type
_entity.pdbx_description
1 polymer ?
#
loop_
_entity_poly.entity_id
_entity_poly.type
_entity_poly.pdbx_seq_one_letter_code
_entity_poly.pdbx_strand_id
1 'polypeptide(L)'
;MKLVAYPLAVLFAGGLIFAAAMLTAGEASAQQEAVTGAVSGEAIQKVGFRAMIQKQAIMYDLAGYARNVPDGTVSISLQGDKNRIDKALAAIRVGSKKSSRNNVVTAVSAPLDSTLKTFTVYGWTSTSRNITNPYDLVFQLRPASDEISKKEAAAVWNTIAESTLKGDDLDKFKKHLGDED
;
A
#
# COMPACT_ATOMS: atom_id res chain seq x y z
N MET A 1 -90.91 3.20 33.60
CA MET A 1 -89.66 2.49 33.24
C MET A 1 -88.85 3.39 32.33
N LYS A 2 -87.82 3.98 32.80
CA LYS A 2 -86.95 4.86 32.02
C LYS A 2 -85.63 4.12 31.72
N LEU A 3 -85.35 3.85 30.47
CA LEU A 3 -84.10 3.29 29.99
C LEU A 3 -83.07 4.42 29.97
N VAL A 4 -81.98 4.21 30.67
CA VAL A 4 -80.81 5.10 30.63
C VAL A 4 -79.80 4.48 29.69
N ALA A 5 -79.48 5.21 28.58
CA ALA A 5 -78.46 4.81 27.62
C ALA A 5 -77.11 5.37 28.06
N TYR A 6 -76.10 4.53 28.19
CA TYR A 6 -74.72 4.92 28.42
C TYR A 6 -73.99 5.04 27.06
N PRO A 7 -73.20 6.09 26.84
CA PRO A 7 -72.39 6.20 25.65
C PRO A 7 -71.08 5.39 25.74
N LEU A 8 -70.85 4.59 24.71
CA LEU A 8 -69.63 3.82 24.53
C LEU A 8 -68.43 4.75 24.18
N ALA A 9 -67.50 4.89 25.10
CA ALA A 9 -66.27 5.62 24.81
C ALA A 9 -65.30 4.73 24.01
N VAL A 10 -65.03 5.08 22.74
CA VAL A 10 -64.01 4.46 21.91
C VAL A 10 -62.68 5.09 22.22
N LEU A 11 -61.80 4.33 22.91
CA LEU A 11 -60.41 4.69 23.14
C LEU A 11 -59.61 4.38 21.86
N PHE A 12 -59.23 5.42 21.11
CA PHE A 12 -58.21 5.34 20.06
C PHE A 12 -56.84 5.26 20.72
N ALA A 13 -56.25 4.09 20.82
CA ALA A 13 -54.87 3.90 21.13
C ALA A 13 -54.03 4.25 19.88
N GLY A 14 -53.53 5.45 19.84
CA GLY A 14 -52.55 5.88 18.82
C GLY A 14 -51.21 5.21 19.04
N GLY A 15 -50.95 4.11 18.30
CA GLY A 15 -49.64 3.50 18.27
C GLY A 15 -48.67 4.35 17.47
N LEU A 16 -47.75 5.02 18.18
CA LEU A 16 -46.63 5.70 17.56
C LEU A 16 -45.64 4.65 17.07
N ILE A 17 -45.65 4.33 15.78
CA ILE A 17 -44.65 3.48 15.14
C ILE A 17 -43.44 4.34 14.94
N PHE A 18 -42.44 4.22 15.84
CA PHE A 18 -41.09 4.69 15.61
C PHE A 18 -40.45 3.79 14.55
N ALA A 19 -40.47 4.24 13.30
CA ALA A 19 -39.62 3.69 12.27
C ALA A 19 -38.18 4.13 12.57
N ALA A 20 -37.43 3.27 13.27
CA ALA A 20 -35.98 3.42 13.38
C ALA A 20 -35.39 3.19 11.96
N ALA A 21 -35.13 4.27 11.26
CA ALA A 21 -34.29 4.24 10.09
C ALA A 21 -32.89 3.82 10.53
N MET A 22 -32.56 2.54 10.40
CA MET A 22 -31.18 2.08 10.45
C MET A 22 -30.48 2.70 9.25
N LEU A 23 -29.75 3.80 9.49
CA LEU A 23 -28.68 4.22 8.60
C LEU A 23 -27.65 3.09 8.66
N THR A 24 -27.72 2.15 7.72
CA THR A 24 -26.57 1.34 7.36
C THR A 24 -25.57 2.33 6.77
N ALA A 25 -24.61 2.77 7.56
CA ALA A 25 -23.39 3.33 7.03
C ALA A 25 -22.77 2.22 6.16
N GLY A 26 -23.06 2.27 4.85
CA GLY A 26 -22.38 1.43 3.88
C GLY A 26 -20.92 1.71 4.05
N GLU A 27 -20.14 0.75 4.54
CA GLU A 27 -18.70 0.80 4.45
C GLU A 27 -18.41 1.06 2.96
N ALA A 28 -17.88 2.22 2.66
CA ALA A 28 -17.48 2.56 1.30
C ALA A 28 -16.44 1.51 0.92
N SER A 29 -16.84 0.54 0.12
CA SER A 29 -15.96 -0.50 -0.38
C SER A 29 -14.76 0.20 -1.01
N ALA A 30 -13.57 -0.03 -0.44
CA ALA A 30 -12.34 0.58 -0.91
C ALA A 30 -12.19 0.30 -2.41
N GLN A 31 -12.13 1.36 -3.22
CA GLN A 31 -12.05 1.24 -4.68
C GLN A 31 -10.70 0.63 -5.04
N GLN A 32 -10.73 -0.61 -5.53
CA GLN A 32 -9.52 -1.30 -5.98
C GLN A 32 -9.13 -0.81 -7.38
N GLU A 33 -7.88 -0.45 -7.54
CA GLU A 33 -7.30 0.00 -8.80
C GLU A 33 -5.95 -0.66 -9.05
N ALA A 34 -5.53 -0.64 -10.31
CA ALA A 34 -4.17 -0.96 -10.71
C ALA A 34 -3.64 0.13 -11.63
N VAL A 35 -2.37 0.48 -11.43
CA VAL A 35 -1.63 1.40 -12.29
C VAL A 35 -0.29 0.80 -12.68
N THR A 36 0.18 1.12 -13.88
CA THR A 36 1.52 0.80 -14.34
C THR A 36 2.18 2.05 -14.92
N GLY A 37 3.50 2.11 -14.86
CA GLY A 37 4.18 3.28 -15.40
C GLY A 37 5.69 3.29 -15.19
N ALA A 38 6.26 4.47 -15.39
CA ALA A 38 7.68 4.73 -15.24
C ALA A 38 7.93 5.91 -14.31
N VAL A 39 9.03 5.83 -13.58
CA VAL A 39 9.58 6.93 -12.81
C VAL A 39 10.87 7.38 -13.44
N SER A 40 11.03 8.68 -13.67
CA SER A 40 12.27 9.30 -14.14
C SER A 40 12.74 10.38 -13.18
N GLY A 41 14.05 10.59 -13.10
CA GLY A 41 14.71 11.57 -12.23
C GLY A 41 16.24 11.46 -12.39
N GLU A 42 16.96 12.45 -11.91
CA GLU A 42 18.43 12.52 -12.10
C GLU A 42 19.18 11.38 -11.36
N ALA A 43 18.69 10.96 -10.20
CA ALA A 43 19.33 9.94 -9.39
C ALA A 43 18.28 9.02 -8.76
N ILE A 44 17.79 8.05 -9.54
CA ILE A 44 16.78 7.08 -9.08
C ILE A 44 17.26 5.64 -9.16
N GLN A 45 18.37 5.37 -9.87
CA GLN A 45 19.01 4.06 -9.88
C GLN A 45 20.26 4.03 -8.99
N LYS A 46 20.62 2.87 -8.46
CA LYS A 46 21.80 2.63 -7.59
C LYS A 46 21.81 3.40 -6.25
N VAL A 47 20.69 3.99 -5.85
CA VAL A 47 20.53 4.79 -4.62
C VAL A 47 19.49 4.24 -3.65
N GLY A 48 19.08 2.96 -3.81
CA GLY A 48 18.06 2.32 -2.97
C GLY A 48 16.62 2.72 -3.32
N PHE A 49 16.39 3.40 -4.45
CA PHE A 49 15.06 3.93 -4.81
C PHE A 49 13.99 2.84 -4.93
N ARG A 50 14.29 1.68 -5.51
CA ARG A 50 13.35 0.54 -5.58
C ARG A 50 13.00 -0.01 -4.19
N ALA A 51 13.95 -0.01 -3.25
CA ALA A 51 13.68 -0.39 -1.86
C ALA A 51 12.75 0.62 -1.18
N MET A 52 12.92 1.92 -1.45
CA MET A 52 12.00 2.96 -0.98
C MET A 52 10.59 2.71 -1.53
N ILE A 53 10.44 2.40 -2.81
CA ILE A 53 9.12 2.06 -3.41
C ILE A 53 8.51 0.84 -2.71
N GLN A 54 9.29 -0.22 -2.46
CA GLN A 54 8.78 -1.39 -1.75
C GLN A 54 8.36 -1.08 -0.31
N LYS A 55 9.08 -0.20 0.39
CA LYS A 55 8.66 0.27 1.73
C LYS A 55 7.31 1.00 1.68
N GLN A 56 7.02 1.76 0.61
CA GLN A 56 5.68 2.34 0.41
C GLN A 56 4.64 1.25 0.15
N ALA A 57 4.95 0.26 -0.69
CA ALA A 57 4.05 -0.86 -0.94
C ALA A 57 3.76 -1.67 0.34
N ILE A 58 4.75 -1.90 1.20
CA ILE A 58 4.58 -2.55 2.51
C ILE A 58 3.72 -1.68 3.44
N MET A 59 3.96 -0.37 3.49
CA MET A 59 3.21 0.56 4.34
C MET A 59 1.73 0.57 4.00
N TYR A 60 1.41 0.59 2.72
CA TYR A 60 0.06 0.71 2.19
C TYR A 60 -0.57 -0.61 1.73
N ASP A 61 0.12 -1.74 1.92
CA ASP A 61 -0.31 -3.08 1.53
C ASP A 61 -0.72 -3.16 0.05
N LEU A 62 0.19 -2.75 -0.84
CA LEU A 62 -0.01 -2.72 -2.28
C LEU A 62 0.72 -3.87 -2.96
N ALA A 63 0.06 -4.52 -3.93
CA ALA A 63 0.68 -5.49 -4.84
C ALA A 63 1.36 -4.78 -6.02
N GLY A 64 2.26 -5.49 -6.71
CA GLY A 64 2.90 -4.96 -7.92
C GLY A 64 4.40 -5.21 -7.98
N TYR A 65 5.13 -4.28 -8.60
CA TYR A 65 6.58 -4.41 -8.71
C TYR A 65 7.29 -3.06 -8.88
N ALA A 66 8.62 -3.08 -8.65
CA ALA A 66 9.55 -2.05 -9.08
C ALA A 66 10.79 -2.68 -9.74
N ARG A 67 11.18 -2.17 -10.92
CA ARG A 67 12.31 -2.70 -11.71
C ARG A 67 13.07 -1.56 -12.39
N ASN A 68 14.41 -1.60 -12.33
CA ASN A 68 15.25 -0.72 -13.14
C ASN A 68 15.12 -1.08 -14.62
N VAL A 69 15.08 -0.05 -15.48
CA VAL A 69 15.08 -0.18 -16.93
C VAL A 69 16.39 0.35 -17.47
N PRO A 70 16.95 -0.22 -18.58
CA PRO A 70 18.22 0.22 -19.15
C PRO A 70 18.29 1.70 -19.57
N ASP A 71 17.14 2.32 -19.83
CA ASP A 71 17.03 3.74 -20.17
C ASP A 71 17.23 4.70 -19.00
N GLY A 72 17.52 4.18 -17.78
CA GLY A 72 17.71 4.95 -16.57
C GLY A 72 16.44 5.15 -15.74
N THR A 73 15.28 4.76 -16.24
CA THR A 73 14.01 4.85 -15.50
C THR A 73 13.80 3.68 -14.54
N VAL A 74 12.80 3.80 -13.66
CA VAL A 74 12.28 2.69 -12.85
C VAL A 74 10.84 2.39 -13.28
N SER A 75 10.61 1.20 -13.82
CA SER A 75 9.26 0.71 -14.12
C SER A 75 8.57 0.29 -12.83
N ILE A 76 7.30 0.68 -12.67
CA ILE A 76 6.48 0.37 -11.51
C ILE A 76 5.12 -0.19 -11.91
N SER A 77 4.57 -1.04 -11.05
CA SER A 77 3.16 -1.39 -11.03
C SER A 77 2.69 -1.35 -9.58
N LEU A 78 1.50 -0.80 -9.34
CA LEU A 78 0.86 -0.73 -8.03
C LEU A 78 -0.60 -1.16 -8.19
N GLN A 79 -1.06 -2.04 -7.30
CA GLN A 79 -2.43 -2.51 -7.26
C GLN A 79 -2.92 -2.58 -5.81
N GLY A 80 -4.13 -2.08 -5.56
CA GLY A 80 -4.76 -2.08 -4.25
C GLY A 80 -5.78 -0.94 -4.12
N ASP A 81 -6.01 -0.46 -2.92
CA ASP A 81 -6.89 0.68 -2.67
C ASP A 81 -6.38 1.95 -3.37
N LYS A 82 -7.28 2.64 -4.07
CA LYS A 82 -6.94 3.86 -4.83
C LYS A 82 -6.25 4.93 -3.98
N ASN A 83 -6.77 5.22 -2.78
CA ASN A 83 -6.20 6.26 -1.94
C ASN A 83 -4.78 5.89 -1.47
N ARG A 84 -4.54 4.59 -1.23
CA ARG A 84 -3.22 4.07 -0.85
C ARG A 84 -2.24 4.13 -2.02
N ILE A 85 -2.69 3.82 -3.25
CA ILE A 85 -1.90 4.01 -4.47
C ILE A 85 -1.52 5.48 -4.62
N ASP A 86 -2.46 6.41 -4.47
CA ASP A 86 -2.21 7.85 -4.59
C ASP A 86 -1.18 8.33 -3.55
N LYS A 87 -1.26 7.86 -2.29
CA LYS A 87 -0.26 8.14 -1.24
C LYS A 87 1.14 7.61 -1.63
N ALA A 88 1.21 6.36 -2.12
CA ALA A 88 2.47 5.77 -2.56
C ALA A 88 3.08 6.55 -3.74
N LEU A 89 2.29 6.90 -4.75
CA LEU A 89 2.74 7.69 -5.88
C LEU A 89 3.22 9.09 -5.47
N ALA A 90 2.55 9.72 -4.50
CA ALA A 90 3.00 11.00 -3.94
C ALA A 90 4.37 10.88 -3.28
N ALA A 91 4.59 9.83 -2.47
CA ALA A 91 5.88 9.57 -1.83
C ALA A 91 6.99 9.26 -2.86
N ILE A 92 6.68 8.52 -3.93
CA ILE A 92 7.61 8.22 -5.03
C ILE A 92 8.04 9.49 -5.76
N ARG A 93 7.12 10.45 -5.99
CA ARG A 93 7.44 11.76 -6.58
C ARG A 93 8.38 12.57 -5.69
N VAL A 94 8.17 12.57 -4.40
CA VAL A 94 9.05 13.25 -3.44
C VAL A 94 10.45 12.63 -3.42
N GLY A 95 10.55 11.30 -3.55
CA GLY A 95 11.83 10.58 -3.51
C GLY A 95 12.36 10.35 -2.08
N SER A 96 13.63 10.01 -1.98
CA SER A 96 14.33 9.74 -0.71
C SER A 96 15.49 10.72 -0.49
N LYS A 97 16.13 10.67 0.69
CA LYS A 97 17.32 11.49 0.99
C LYS A 97 18.49 11.24 -0.01
N LYS A 98 18.56 10.04 -0.59
CA LYS A 98 19.65 9.61 -1.50
C LYS A 98 19.25 9.65 -2.97
N SER A 99 17.97 9.84 -3.30
CA SER A 99 17.47 9.95 -4.68
C SER A 99 17.20 11.41 -5.06
N SER A 100 17.03 11.66 -6.36
CA SER A 100 16.51 12.95 -6.82
C SER A 100 15.16 13.23 -6.16
N ARG A 101 14.86 14.51 -5.99
CA ARG A 101 13.56 15.00 -5.54
C ARG A 101 12.75 15.49 -6.73
N ASN A 102 11.44 15.50 -6.58
CA ASN A 102 10.53 15.92 -7.65
C ASN A 102 10.62 15.00 -8.89
N ASN A 103 10.65 13.68 -8.63
CA ASN A 103 10.66 12.69 -9.71
C ASN A 103 9.39 12.78 -10.54
N VAL A 104 9.53 12.59 -11.84
CA VAL A 104 8.37 12.49 -12.73
C VAL A 104 7.85 11.04 -12.71
N VAL A 105 6.57 10.90 -12.36
CA VAL A 105 5.89 9.61 -12.36
C VAL A 105 4.82 9.63 -13.45
N THR A 106 5.02 8.84 -14.50
CA THR A 106 4.05 8.62 -15.57
C THR A 106 3.33 7.33 -15.27
N ALA A 107 2.12 7.40 -14.72
CA ALA A 107 1.31 6.23 -14.40
C ALA A 107 0.00 6.26 -15.17
N VAL A 108 -0.40 5.11 -15.70
CA VAL A 108 -1.66 4.91 -16.41
C VAL A 108 -2.43 3.77 -15.76
N SER A 109 -3.75 3.79 -15.88
CA SER A 109 -4.62 2.71 -15.40
C SER A 109 -4.24 1.38 -16.07
N ALA A 110 -4.28 0.31 -15.31
CA ALA A 110 -4.01 -1.05 -15.77
C ALA A 110 -5.13 -2.00 -15.33
N PRO A 111 -5.31 -3.14 -15.98
CA PRO A 111 -6.24 -4.17 -15.53
C PRO A 111 -5.87 -4.69 -14.14
N LEU A 112 -6.90 -4.94 -13.31
CA LEU A 112 -6.73 -5.59 -12.02
C LEU A 112 -6.40 -7.07 -12.22
N ASP A 113 -5.39 -7.56 -11.50
CA ASP A 113 -5.07 -8.97 -11.37
C ASP A 113 -5.43 -9.45 -9.96
N SER A 114 -6.57 -10.11 -9.82
CA SER A 114 -7.06 -10.62 -8.53
C SER A 114 -6.16 -11.69 -7.91
N THR A 115 -5.27 -12.29 -8.69
CA THR A 115 -4.32 -13.32 -8.24
C THR A 115 -3.03 -12.73 -7.68
N LEU A 116 -2.72 -11.48 -8.02
CA LEU A 116 -1.50 -10.80 -7.57
C LEU A 116 -1.57 -10.46 -6.09
N LYS A 117 -0.75 -11.12 -5.27
CA LYS A 117 -0.70 -10.97 -3.80
C LYS A 117 0.68 -10.57 -3.30
N THR A 118 1.56 -10.14 -4.18
CA THR A 118 2.94 -9.77 -3.84
C THR A 118 3.32 -8.42 -4.40
N PHE A 119 4.27 -7.77 -3.72
CA PHE A 119 5.05 -6.69 -4.34
C PHE A 119 6.50 -7.13 -4.48
N THR A 120 7.06 -7.06 -5.68
CA THR A 120 8.41 -7.55 -5.98
C THR A 120 9.33 -6.42 -6.43
N VAL A 121 10.47 -6.26 -5.77
CA VAL A 121 11.60 -5.50 -6.30
C VAL A 121 12.51 -6.45 -7.06
N TYR A 122 12.57 -6.28 -8.37
CA TYR A 122 13.41 -7.11 -9.23
C TYR A 122 14.85 -6.64 -9.27
N GLY A 123 15.78 -7.60 -9.19
CA GLY A 123 17.21 -7.37 -9.38
C GLY A 123 17.80 -6.34 -8.42
N TRP A 124 17.38 -6.35 -7.14
CA TRP A 124 17.89 -5.40 -6.14
C TRP A 124 19.37 -5.66 -5.86
N THR A 125 20.15 -4.59 -5.92
CA THR A 125 21.54 -4.55 -5.49
C THR A 125 21.75 -3.25 -4.70
N SER A 126 22.68 -3.22 -3.77
CA SER A 126 22.99 -2.02 -3.03
C SER A 126 24.48 -1.77 -3.01
N THR A 127 24.93 -0.78 -3.77
CA THR A 127 26.35 -0.36 -3.77
C THR A 127 26.76 0.25 -2.43
N SER A 128 25.84 0.91 -1.71
CA SER A 128 26.11 1.46 -0.38
C SER A 128 26.37 0.37 0.66
N ARG A 129 25.82 -0.83 0.45
CA ARG A 129 26.06 -2.04 1.27
C ARG A 129 27.07 -2.98 0.65
N ASN A 130 27.68 -2.60 -0.46
CA ASN A 130 28.63 -3.42 -1.19
C ASN A 130 28.08 -4.82 -1.52
N ILE A 131 26.79 -4.91 -1.83
CA ILE A 131 26.11 -6.13 -2.30
C ILE A 131 26.27 -6.20 -3.81
N THR A 132 26.79 -7.30 -4.32
CA THR A 132 27.16 -7.47 -5.73
C THR A 132 26.16 -8.30 -6.52
N ASN A 133 25.54 -9.29 -5.90
CA ASN A 133 24.57 -10.15 -6.56
C ASN A 133 23.18 -9.49 -6.63
N PRO A 134 22.44 -9.68 -7.74
CA PRO A 134 21.06 -9.24 -7.82
C PRO A 134 20.14 -10.20 -7.04
N TYR A 135 19.18 -9.65 -6.32
CA TYR A 135 18.17 -10.37 -5.56
C TYR A 135 16.79 -9.84 -5.90
N ASP A 136 15.80 -10.73 -5.96
CA ASP A 136 14.40 -10.32 -6.01
C ASP A 136 13.85 -10.28 -4.58
N LEU A 137 13.47 -9.09 -4.12
CA LEU A 137 12.89 -8.90 -2.78
C LEU A 137 11.37 -8.95 -2.89
N VAL A 138 10.76 -9.96 -2.30
CA VAL A 138 9.33 -10.21 -2.38
C VAL A 138 8.64 -9.91 -1.07
N PHE A 139 7.71 -8.95 -1.07
CA PHE A 139 6.76 -8.70 -0.01
C PHE A 139 5.45 -9.44 -0.32
N GLN A 140 4.97 -10.23 0.63
CA GLN A 140 3.65 -10.87 0.56
C GLN A 140 2.61 -9.96 1.22
N LEU A 141 1.52 -9.64 0.52
CA LEU A 141 0.43 -8.86 1.09
C LEU A 141 -0.12 -9.52 2.36
N ARG A 142 -0.52 -8.70 3.31
CA ARG A 142 -1.05 -9.16 4.59
C ARG A 142 -2.54 -9.50 4.47
N PRO A 143 -3.04 -10.49 5.22
CA PRO A 143 -4.47 -10.85 5.21
C PRO A 143 -5.37 -9.72 5.73
N ALA A 144 -4.91 -8.94 6.70
CA ALA A 144 -5.59 -7.75 7.23
C ALA A 144 -4.85 -6.52 6.71
N SER A 145 -5.48 -5.78 5.83
CA SER A 145 -4.84 -4.74 5.02
C SER A 145 -4.84 -3.37 5.69
N ASP A 146 -4.42 -3.25 6.95
CA ASP A 146 -4.25 -1.95 7.58
C ASP A 146 -2.96 -1.27 7.13
N GLU A 147 -3.01 0.06 7.01
CA GLU A 147 -1.80 0.87 6.82
C GLU A 147 -0.92 0.72 8.08
N ILE A 148 0.39 0.58 7.88
CA ILE A 148 1.36 0.54 8.98
C ILE A 148 2.28 1.76 8.95
N SER A 149 2.94 2.02 10.07
CA SER A 149 3.88 3.14 10.16
C SER A 149 5.10 2.92 9.26
N LYS A 150 5.78 4.02 8.91
CA LYS A 150 7.03 3.99 8.16
C LYS A 150 8.09 3.13 8.86
N LYS A 151 8.17 3.18 10.19
CA LYS A 151 9.11 2.39 11.01
C LYS A 151 8.82 0.89 10.90
N GLU A 152 7.55 0.50 11.00
CA GLU A 152 7.13 -0.90 10.84
C GLU A 152 7.38 -1.40 9.42
N ALA A 153 7.08 -0.60 8.40
CA ALA A 153 7.36 -0.93 7.01
C ALA A 153 8.87 -1.14 6.76
N ALA A 154 9.72 -0.32 7.37
CA ALA A 154 11.17 -0.49 7.31
C ALA A 154 11.63 -1.78 8.00
N ALA A 155 11.05 -2.14 9.15
CA ALA A 155 11.37 -3.39 9.84
C ALA A 155 10.97 -4.62 9.00
N VAL A 156 9.77 -4.61 8.41
CA VAL A 156 9.31 -5.67 7.49
C VAL A 156 10.26 -5.78 6.29
N TRP A 157 10.63 -4.65 5.69
CA TRP A 157 11.57 -4.64 4.57
C TRP A 157 12.94 -5.23 4.94
N ASN A 158 13.47 -4.89 6.10
CA ASN A 158 14.72 -5.45 6.60
C ASN A 158 14.64 -6.98 6.74
N THR A 159 13.53 -7.49 7.31
CA THR A 159 13.29 -8.93 7.43
C THR A 159 13.25 -9.62 6.06
N ILE A 160 12.61 -9.02 5.07
CA ILE A 160 12.58 -9.54 3.69
C ILE A 160 14.00 -9.60 3.12
N ALA A 161 14.78 -8.53 3.26
CA ALA A 161 16.15 -8.48 2.76
C ALA A 161 17.03 -9.54 3.45
N GLU A 162 16.96 -9.65 4.78
CA GLU A 162 17.71 -10.65 5.56
C GLU A 162 17.37 -12.09 5.17
N SER A 163 16.10 -12.39 4.93
CA SER A 163 15.67 -13.73 4.53
C SER A 163 16.06 -14.09 3.09
N THR A 164 16.24 -13.08 2.25
CA THR A 164 16.53 -13.26 0.82
C THR A 164 18.02 -13.32 0.53
N LEU A 165 18.81 -12.43 1.17
CA LEU A 165 20.25 -12.35 0.97
C LEU A 165 20.99 -13.59 1.49
N LYS A 166 22.13 -13.92 0.89
CA LYS A 166 22.93 -15.12 1.23
C LYS A 166 24.42 -14.77 1.40
N GLY A 167 25.09 -15.57 2.21
CA GLY A 167 26.54 -15.50 2.41
C GLY A 167 27.03 -14.10 2.74
N ASP A 168 28.12 -13.68 2.10
CA ASP A 168 28.77 -12.37 2.31
C ASP A 168 27.82 -11.19 2.10
N ASP A 169 26.84 -11.30 1.19
CA ASP A 169 25.88 -10.22 0.94
C ASP A 169 24.95 -10.01 2.15
N LEU A 170 24.55 -11.11 2.82
CA LEU A 170 23.79 -11.04 4.06
C LEU A 170 24.61 -10.42 5.20
N ASP A 171 25.88 -10.80 5.34
CA ASP A 171 26.75 -10.28 6.38
C ASP A 171 27.02 -8.76 6.18
N LYS A 172 27.27 -8.36 4.94
CA LYS A 172 27.39 -6.94 4.57
C LYS A 172 26.12 -6.15 4.87
N PHE A 173 24.95 -6.71 4.54
CA PHE A 173 23.66 -6.08 4.84
C PHE A 173 23.47 -5.89 6.35
N LYS A 174 23.66 -6.93 7.14
CA LYS A 174 23.51 -6.87 8.62
C LYS A 174 24.44 -5.84 9.25
N LYS A 175 25.68 -5.74 8.76
CA LYS A 175 26.63 -4.74 9.24
C LYS A 175 26.16 -3.30 9.07
N HIS A 176 25.33 -3.03 8.07
CA HIS A 176 24.85 -1.70 7.71
C HIS A 176 23.37 -1.43 8.04
N LEU A 177 22.71 -2.36 8.76
CA LEU A 177 21.28 -2.18 9.13
C LEU A 177 21.00 -0.92 9.93
N GLY A 178 21.98 -0.38 10.67
CA GLY A 178 21.84 0.84 11.45
C GLY A 178 22.03 2.15 10.67
N ASP A 179 22.45 2.08 9.41
CA ASP A 179 22.83 3.29 8.63
C ASP A 179 21.67 3.88 7.80
N GLU A 180 20.45 3.35 7.93
CA GLU A 180 19.29 3.78 7.14
C GLU A 180 18.16 4.38 7.99
N ASP A 181 18.40 5.57 8.54
CA ASP A 181 17.35 6.48 8.98
C ASP A 181 17.34 7.79 8.14
#